data_8d26179ec837d1da9ab424487bb5d127
#
_entry.id   8d26179ec837d1da9ab424487bb5d127
#
_cell.length_a   1.000
_cell.length_b   1.000
_cell.length_c   1.000
_cell.angle_alpha   90.00
_cell.angle_beta   90.00
_cell.angle_gamma   90.00
#
_symmetry.space_group_name_H-M   'P 1'
#
loop_
_entity.id
_entity.type
_entity.pdbx_description
1 polymer ?
#
loop_
_entity_poly.entity_id
_entity_poly.type
_entity_poly.pdbx_seq_one_letter_code
_entity_poly.pdbx_strand_id
1 'polypeptide(L)'
;MKNLKKIFFPIIFLFYVNASHADTLIDSLRSAYLNNPKLNAERASMRASKEEQREAISDFLPNVTISGYVSEQDNTKGSVSNFKPSEQSIKIEQKIFQGFGGVANLKKKKYGYSLAEFKLKKI
;
A
#
# COMPACT_ATOMS: atom_id res chain seq x y z
N MET A 1 11.86 1.20 -70.73
CA MET A 1 11.74 0.38 -69.52
C MET A 1 12.35 1.02 -68.23
N LYS A 2 13.12 2.11 -68.31
CA LYS A 2 13.70 2.79 -67.13
C LYS A 2 12.75 3.62 -66.29
N ASN A 3 11.62 4.07 -66.80
CA ASN A 3 10.67 4.93 -66.11
C ASN A 3 9.58 4.17 -65.33
N LEU A 4 9.36 2.89 -65.63
CA LEU A 4 8.38 2.06 -64.94
C LEU A 4 8.76 1.76 -63.47
N LYS A 5 10.06 1.64 -63.19
CA LYS A 5 10.59 1.45 -61.80
C LYS A 5 10.43 2.68 -60.91
N LYS A 6 10.42 3.89 -61.49
CA LYS A 6 10.24 5.15 -60.75
C LYS A 6 8.81 5.41 -60.32
N ILE A 7 7.84 4.82 -60.97
CA ILE A 7 6.42 4.96 -60.65
C ILE A 7 5.99 3.85 -59.67
N PHE A 8 6.66 2.69 -59.71
CA PHE A 8 6.31 1.57 -58.80
C PHE A 8 6.74 1.80 -57.34
N PHE A 9 7.80 2.58 -57.14
CA PHE A 9 8.31 2.86 -55.78
C PHE A 9 7.36 3.73 -54.91
N PRO A 10 6.75 4.83 -55.39
CA PRO A 10 5.78 5.61 -54.63
C PRO A 10 4.44 4.89 -54.42
N ILE A 11 4.07 3.96 -55.28
CA ILE A 11 2.82 3.19 -55.15
C ILE A 11 2.94 2.16 -54.01
N ILE A 12 4.10 1.53 -53.84
CA ILE A 12 4.35 0.61 -52.71
C ILE A 12 4.35 1.37 -51.36
N PHE A 13 4.81 2.64 -51.35
CA PHE A 13 4.79 3.47 -50.13
C PHE A 13 3.40 3.89 -49.68
N LEU A 14 2.43 3.96 -50.59
CA LEU A 14 1.03 4.27 -50.31
C LEU A 14 0.26 3.10 -49.64
N PHE A 15 0.76 1.88 -49.71
CA PHE A 15 0.17 0.71 -49.05
C PHE A 15 0.61 0.50 -47.59
N TYR A 16 1.58 1.27 -47.11
CA TYR A 16 1.87 1.37 -45.67
C TYR A 16 0.89 2.32 -44.94
N VAL A 17 -0.38 2.34 -45.33
CA VAL A 17 -1.41 3.02 -44.57
C VAL A 17 -1.68 2.17 -43.32
N ASN A 18 -1.17 2.69 -42.22
CA ASN A 18 -1.43 2.32 -40.85
C ASN A 18 -2.76 1.59 -40.69
N ALA A 19 -2.71 0.31 -40.33
CA ALA A 19 -3.84 -0.33 -39.66
C ALA A 19 -4.03 0.42 -38.33
N SER A 20 -4.81 1.51 -38.38
CA SER A 20 -5.29 2.14 -37.16
C SER A 20 -6.15 1.08 -36.48
N HIS A 21 -5.64 0.48 -35.42
CA HIS A 21 -6.41 -0.35 -34.53
C HIS A 21 -7.45 0.58 -33.90
N ALA A 22 -8.65 0.59 -34.46
CA ALA A 22 -9.78 1.23 -33.82
C ALA A 22 -10.02 0.46 -32.51
N ASP A 23 -9.65 1.05 -31.39
CA ASP A 23 -10.00 0.52 -30.08
C ASP A 23 -11.50 0.28 -30.04
N THR A 24 -11.90 -0.93 -29.70
CA THR A 24 -13.31 -1.24 -29.56
C THR A 24 -13.88 -0.45 -28.35
N LEU A 25 -15.18 -0.13 -28.38
CA LEU A 25 -15.85 0.51 -27.23
C LEU A 25 -15.56 -0.23 -25.92
N ILE A 26 -15.48 -1.56 -26.00
CA ILE A 26 -15.18 -2.43 -24.84
C ILE A 26 -13.75 -2.20 -24.34
N ASP A 27 -12.77 -2.07 -25.23
CA ASP A 27 -11.37 -1.82 -24.86
C ASP A 27 -11.19 -0.43 -24.25
N SER A 28 -11.85 0.57 -24.81
CA SER A 28 -11.87 1.93 -24.27
C SER A 28 -12.52 1.97 -22.89
N LEU A 29 -13.64 1.27 -22.70
CA LEU A 29 -14.33 1.17 -21.41
C LEU A 29 -13.49 0.42 -20.37
N ARG A 30 -12.85 -0.68 -20.77
CA ARG A 30 -11.92 -1.43 -19.92
C ARG A 30 -10.72 -0.58 -19.51
N SER A 31 -10.14 0.15 -20.45
CA SER A 31 -9.01 1.06 -20.18
C SER A 31 -9.43 2.16 -19.20
N ALA A 32 -10.58 2.79 -19.42
CA ALA A 32 -11.14 3.79 -18.50
C ALA A 32 -11.38 3.20 -17.11
N TYR A 33 -11.93 2.00 -16.99
CA TYR A 33 -12.16 1.32 -15.71
C TYR A 33 -10.86 1.00 -14.97
N LEU A 34 -9.82 0.54 -15.66
CA LEU A 34 -8.54 0.19 -15.06
C LEU A 34 -7.70 1.42 -14.69
N ASN A 35 -7.77 2.47 -15.50
CA ASN A 35 -6.91 3.65 -15.37
C ASN A 35 -7.61 4.86 -14.74
N ASN A 36 -8.88 4.75 -14.34
CA ASN A 36 -9.60 5.85 -13.70
C ASN A 36 -8.97 6.20 -12.35
N PRO A 37 -8.39 7.41 -12.19
CA PRO A 37 -7.71 7.78 -10.94
C PRO A 37 -8.64 7.79 -9.74
N LYS A 38 -9.89 8.22 -9.93
CA LYS A 38 -10.90 8.28 -8.86
C LYS A 38 -11.26 6.88 -8.37
N LEU A 39 -11.51 5.96 -9.30
CA LEU A 39 -11.81 4.57 -8.97
C LEU A 39 -10.62 3.88 -8.28
N ASN A 40 -9.40 4.16 -8.74
CA ASN A 40 -8.18 3.62 -8.13
C ASN A 40 -7.93 4.19 -6.73
N ALA A 41 -8.23 5.46 -6.50
CA ALA A 41 -8.17 6.09 -5.18
C ALA A 41 -9.17 5.45 -4.20
N GLU A 42 -10.43 5.21 -4.62
CA GLU A 42 -11.42 4.55 -3.76
C GLU A 42 -11.09 3.06 -3.50
N ARG A 43 -10.52 2.36 -4.47
CA ARG A 43 -9.99 1.00 -4.26
C ARG A 43 -8.85 1.00 -3.23
N ALA A 44 -7.96 2.00 -3.28
CA ALA A 44 -6.89 2.15 -2.30
C ALA A 44 -7.46 2.47 -0.91
N SER A 45 -8.45 3.37 -0.82
CA SER A 45 -9.15 3.71 0.42
C SER A 45 -9.84 2.49 1.04
N MET A 46 -10.52 1.68 0.23
CA MET A 46 -11.14 0.43 0.71
C MET A 46 -10.09 -0.56 1.25
N ARG A 47 -8.95 -0.71 0.57
CA ARG A 47 -7.85 -1.56 1.07
C ARG A 47 -7.29 -1.02 2.38
N ALA A 48 -7.07 0.29 2.50
CA ALA A 48 -6.62 0.92 3.73
C ALA A 48 -7.60 0.66 4.89
N SER A 49 -8.91 0.84 4.68
CA SER A 49 -9.93 0.56 5.70
C SER A 49 -9.98 -0.93 6.11
N LYS A 50 -9.64 -1.85 5.20
CA LYS A 50 -9.50 -3.27 5.52
C LYS A 50 -8.30 -3.54 6.43
N GLU A 51 -7.17 -2.88 6.18
CA GLU A 51 -5.99 -3.02 7.04
C GLU A 51 -6.20 -2.33 8.40
N GLU A 52 -6.91 -1.21 8.45
CA GLU A 52 -7.32 -0.59 9.72
C GLU A 52 -8.21 -1.52 10.57
N GLN A 53 -9.06 -2.34 9.94
CA GLN A 53 -9.82 -3.36 10.67
C GLN A 53 -8.89 -4.45 11.24
N ARG A 54 -7.85 -4.85 10.49
CA ARG A 54 -6.84 -5.81 10.98
C ARG A 54 -6.00 -5.22 12.12
N GLU A 55 -5.66 -3.94 12.01
CA GLU A 55 -4.99 -3.20 13.10
C GLU A 55 -5.83 -3.24 14.38
N ALA A 56 -7.13 -3.00 14.29
CA ALA A 56 -8.01 -3.08 15.46
C ALA A 56 -8.12 -4.50 16.07
N ILE A 57 -7.85 -5.55 15.29
CA ILE A 57 -7.74 -6.92 15.82
C ILE A 57 -6.43 -7.08 16.60
N SER A 58 -5.36 -6.40 16.19
CA SER A 58 -4.06 -6.49 16.87
C SER A 58 -4.11 -5.98 18.31
N ASP A 59 -5.07 -5.11 18.65
CA ASP A 59 -5.30 -4.66 20.03
C ASP A 59 -5.60 -5.82 21.01
N PHE A 60 -6.06 -6.98 20.48
CA PHE A 60 -6.35 -8.19 21.25
C PHE A 60 -5.19 -9.18 21.28
N LEU A 61 -4.10 -8.89 20.61
CA LEU A 61 -2.92 -9.75 20.56
C LEU A 61 -1.86 -9.28 21.58
N PRO A 62 -0.96 -10.19 22.03
CA PRO A 62 0.17 -9.77 22.86
C PRO A 62 1.13 -8.87 22.07
N ASN A 63 1.57 -7.81 22.69
CA ASN A 63 2.64 -6.95 22.17
C ASN A 63 3.98 -7.45 22.69
N VAL A 64 4.92 -7.70 21.76
CA VAL A 64 6.28 -8.14 22.08
C VAL A 64 7.23 -7.00 21.72
N THR A 65 7.89 -6.47 22.74
CA THR A 65 8.90 -5.42 22.60
C THR A 65 10.27 -5.97 22.93
N ILE A 66 11.21 -5.81 22.02
CA ILE A 66 12.63 -6.15 22.24
C ILE A 66 13.38 -4.83 22.34
N SER A 67 14.10 -4.61 23.41
CA SER A 67 14.92 -3.42 23.62
C SER A 67 16.32 -3.79 24.07
N GLY A 68 17.28 -2.97 23.69
CA GLY A 68 18.66 -3.11 24.13
C GLY A 68 19.35 -1.75 24.13
N TYR A 69 20.21 -1.53 25.11
CA TYR A 69 21.08 -0.37 25.10
C TYR A 69 22.49 -0.74 25.55
N VAL A 70 23.44 0.04 25.09
CA VAL A 70 24.83 0.06 25.57
C VAL A 70 25.14 1.50 25.92
N SER A 71 25.64 1.73 27.12
CA SER A 71 26.04 3.04 27.58
C SER A 71 27.52 3.02 27.98
N GLU A 72 28.20 4.12 27.77
CA GLU A 72 29.58 4.34 28.25
C GLU A 72 29.53 5.43 29.33
N GLN A 73 29.97 5.09 30.53
CA GLN A 73 29.93 6.00 31.66
C GLN A 73 31.35 6.30 32.12
N ASP A 74 31.79 7.54 31.87
CA ASP A 74 33.08 8.05 32.39
C ASP A 74 32.90 8.65 33.76
N ASN A 75 33.51 8.01 34.78
CA ASN A 75 33.58 8.57 36.12
C ASN A 75 34.81 9.46 36.24
N THR A 76 34.60 10.78 36.25
CA THR A 76 35.68 11.78 36.41
C THR A 76 36.09 12.00 37.88
N LYS A 77 35.42 11.39 38.85
CA LYS A 77 35.70 11.53 40.28
C LYS A 77 35.79 10.15 40.94
N GLY A 78 37.02 9.72 41.21
CA GLY A 78 37.27 8.55 42.03
C GLY A 78 37.89 7.35 41.31
N SER A 79 38.45 6.39 42.04
CA SER A 79 39.17 5.18 41.61
C SER A 79 38.30 4.11 40.95
N VAL A 80 37.21 4.46 40.30
CA VAL A 80 36.32 3.48 39.65
C VAL A 80 36.60 3.46 38.16
N SER A 81 36.94 2.30 37.65
CA SER A 81 37.20 2.08 36.24
C SER A 81 35.93 2.39 35.40
N ASN A 82 36.14 2.85 34.17
CA ASN A 82 35.07 3.07 33.19
C ASN A 82 34.20 1.84 33.08
N PHE A 83 32.88 2.03 33.26
CA PHE A 83 31.90 0.96 33.25
C PHE A 83 31.04 1.10 32.02
N LYS A 84 30.88 0.00 31.25
CA LYS A 84 30.04 -0.05 30.05
C LYS A 84 28.82 -0.93 30.32
N PRO A 85 27.76 -0.36 30.91
CA PRO A 85 26.55 -1.13 31.11
C PRO A 85 25.88 -1.45 29.77
N SER A 86 25.48 -2.70 29.63
CA SER A 86 24.65 -3.16 28.52
C SER A 86 23.45 -3.91 29.07
N GLU A 87 22.29 -3.65 28.52
CA GLU A 87 21.06 -4.35 28.88
C GLU A 87 20.33 -4.77 27.61
N GLN A 88 19.79 -5.99 27.64
CA GLN A 88 18.87 -6.49 26.62
C GLN A 88 17.64 -7.02 27.33
N SER A 89 16.46 -6.62 26.86
CA SER A 89 15.21 -7.02 27.47
C SER A 89 14.18 -7.42 26.42
N ILE A 90 13.38 -8.41 26.76
CA ILE A 90 12.20 -8.83 25.99
C ILE A 90 10.99 -8.62 26.90
N LYS A 91 10.07 -7.78 26.48
CA LYS A 91 8.84 -7.47 27.22
C LYS A 91 7.64 -7.97 26.43
N ILE A 92 6.81 -8.79 27.05
CA ILE A 92 5.56 -9.29 26.48
C ILE A 92 4.41 -8.68 27.31
N GLU A 93 3.53 -7.95 26.64
CA GLU A 93 2.37 -7.32 27.28
C GLU A 93 1.09 -7.77 26.59
N GLN A 94 0.18 -8.37 27.37
CA GLN A 94 -1.16 -8.72 26.92
C GLN A 94 -2.19 -7.90 27.67
N LYS A 95 -2.98 -7.09 26.97
CA LYS A 95 -4.10 -6.38 27.56
C LYS A 95 -5.28 -7.32 27.69
N ILE A 96 -5.64 -7.69 28.90
CA ILE A 96 -6.73 -8.65 29.16
C ILE A 96 -8.08 -7.94 29.14
N PHE A 97 -8.17 -6.71 29.64
CA PHE A 97 -9.41 -5.94 29.68
C PHE A 97 -9.14 -4.44 29.52
N GLN A 98 -9.94 -3.79 28.67
CA GLN A 98 -9.84 -2.34 28.37
C GLN A 98 -11.23 -1.66 28.42
N GLY A 99 -12.12 -2.09 29.27
CA GLY A 99 -13.44 -1.47 29.40
C GLY A 99 -14.27 -1.48 28.11
N PHE A 100 -14.22 -2.54 27.32
CA PHE A 100 -14.88 -2.67 26.02
C PHE A 100 -14.41 -1.70 24.92
N GLY A 101 -13.42 -0.84 25.17
CA GLY A 101 -12.90 0.11 24.21
C GLY A 101 -12.37 -0.56 22.92
N GLY A 102 -11.64 -1.67 23.06
CA GLY A 102 -11.15 -2.44 21.91
C GLY A 102 -12.28 -3.01 21.06
N VAL A 103 -13.35 -3.54 21.69
CA VAL A 103 -14.52 -4.07 20.98
C VAL A 103 -15.26 -2.95 20.23
N ALA A 104 -15.40 -1.78 20.84
CA ALA A 104 -16.01 -0.62 20.19
C ALA A 104 -15.16 -0.11 19.02
N ASN A 105 -13.83 -0.08 19.17
CA ASN A 105 -12.90 0.27 18.10
C ASN A 105 -12.98 -0.71 16.93
N LEU A 106 -12.97 -2.01 17.19
CA LEU A 106 -13.13 -3.03 16.15
C LEU A 106 -14.46 -2.89 15.39
N LYS A 107 -15.58 -2.66 16.08
CA LYS A 107 -16.87 -2.38 15.45
C LYS A 107 -16.82 -1.13 14.57
N LYS A 108 -16.24 -0.03 15.07
CA LYS A 108 -16.04 1.21 14.32
C LYS A 108 -15.26 0.96 13.03
N LYS A 109 -14.14 0.24 13.08
CA LYS A 109 -13.30 -0.06 11.92
C LYS A 109 -14.00 -1.00 10.94
N LYS A 110 -14.79 -1.98 11.44
CA LYS A 110 -15.62 -2.84 10.59
C LYS A 110 -16.66 -2.04 9.80
N TYR A 111 -17.37 -1.10 10.44
CA TYR A 111 -18.31 -0.24 9.74
C TYR A 111 -17.61 0.75 8.79
N GLY A 112 -16.39 1.22 9.14
CA GLY A 112 -15.57 2.03 8.26
C GLY A 112 -15.22 1.30 6.95
N TYR A 113 -14.86 0.03 7.04
CA TYR A 113 -14.62 -0.80 5.84
C TYR A 113 -15.90 -0.96 5.00
N SER A 114 -17.04 -1.27 5.61
CA SER A 114 -18.32 -1.36 4.89
C SER A 114 -18.68 -0.05 4.19
N LEU A 115 -18.45 1.10 4.84
CA LEU A 115 -18.67 2.41 4.23
C LEU A 115 -17.75 2.63 3.00
N ALA A 116 -16.49 2.25 3.09
CA ALA A 116 -15.55 2.36 1.97
C ALA A 116 -15.96 1.45 0.80
N GLU A 117 -16.48 0.25 1.08
CA GLU A 117 -17.03 -0.66 0.07
C GLU A 117 -18.25 -0.05 -0.64
N PHE A 118 -19.17 0.56 0.10
CA PHE A 118 -20.33 1.24 -0.49
C PHE A 118 -19.92 2.45 -1.35
N LYS A 119 -18.93 3.23 -0.90
CA LYS A 119 -18.39 4.34 -1.69
C LYS A 119 -17.82 3.87 -3.03
N LEU A 120 -17.06 2.77 -3.01
CA LEU A 120 -16.51 2.17 -4.24
C LEU A 120 -17.61 1.70 -5.19
N LYS A 121 -18.71 1.11 -4.67
CA LYS A 121 -19.83 0.65 -5.49
C LYS A 121 -20.66 1.79 -6.10
N LYS A 122 -20.60 2.99 -5.51
CA LYS A 122 -21.35 4.17 -5.97
C LYS A 122 -20.70 4.91 -7.15
N ILE A 123 -19.44 4.64 -7.44
CA ILE A 123 -18.68 5.24 -8.55
C ILE A 123 -18.88 4.42 -9.82
#